data_f0dd6179e6c0cf579aa2d923e1600830
#
_entry.id   f0dd6179e6c0cf579aa2d923e1600830
#
_cell.length_a   1.000
_cell.length_b   1.000
_cell.length_c   1.000
_cell.angle_alpha   90.00
_cell.angle_beta   90.00
_cell.angle_gamma   90.00
#
_symmetry.space_group_name_H-M   'P 1'
#
loop_
_entity.id
_entity.type
_entity.pdbx_description
1 polymer ?
#
loop_
_entity_poly.entity_id
_entity_poly.type
_entity_poly.pdbx_seq_one_letter_code
_entity_poly.pdbx_strand_id
1 'polypeptide(L)'
;MPNPEPPADRTDPTNPQPQPGPYEEPLPPDAVGDPDGFERLWTPHRMAYIKGENKPAGTDEGDGCPFDRIPGLPDEDGLIVARGQVVYTVLNLYPYNTGHLMVVPYRHVADYADLDERETAELAEHTKLAIRALRTAAQAQGFNIGINLGNVAGAGVAAHLHQHVVPRWGGDTNFMPVVGRTKVLPQLLRDTRKLLADAWPAQSS
;
A
#
# COMPACT_ATOMS: atom_id res chain seq x y z
N MET A 1 -31.91 3.49 29.16
CA MET A 1 -31.09 4.37 28.29
C MET A 1 -32.01 4.95 27.23
N PRO A 2 -32.11 6.25 27.03
CA PRO A 2 -32.93 6.83 25.97
C PRO A 2 -32.37 6.42 24.59
N ASN A 3 -33.28 6.17 23.64
CA ASN A 3 -32.95 5.82 22.27
C ASN A 3 -32.16 6.99 21.63
N PRO A 4 -31.16 6.75 20.78
CA PRO A 4 -30.51 7.82 20.04
C PRO A 4 -31.51 8.51 19.11
N GLU A 5 -31.46 9.83 19.06
CA GLU A 5 -32.27 10.63 18.15
C GLU A 5 -31.97 10.22 16.68
N PRO A 6 -32.99 10.21 15.81
CA PRO A 6 -32.80 9.95 14.41
C PRO A 6 -31.90 11.04 13.78
N PRO A 7 -31.10 10.72 12.73
CA PRO A 7 -30.26 11.71 12.06
C PRO A 7 -31.14 12.82 11.49
N ALA A 8 -30.68 14.08 11.62
CA ALA A 8 -31.37 15.27 11.15
C ALA A 8 -31.74 15.14 9.67
N ASP A 9 -32.98 15.48 9.36
CA ASP A 9 -33.49 15.53 7.97
C ASP A 9 -32.71 16.60 7.18
N ARG A 10 -31.94 16.17 6.19
CA ARG A 10 -31.14 17.04 5.32
C ARG A 10 -31.97 17.84 4.30
N THR A 11 -33.28 17.65 4.28
CA THR A 11 -34.19 18.33 3.35
C THR A 11 -34.97 19.48 3.99
N ASP A 12 -34.76 19.76 5.26
CA ASP A 12 -35.41 20.88 5.97
C ASP A 12 -34.85 22.23 5.49
N PRO A 13 -35.65 23.05 4.80
CA PRO A 13 -35.19 24.35 4.31
C PRO A 13 -34.88 25.38 5.41
N THR A 14 -35.22 25.08 6.67
CA THR A 14 -34.92 25.93 7.81
C THR A 14 -33.60 25.57 8.51
N ASN A 15 -32.98 24.43 8.12
CA ASN A 15 -31.69 24.03 8.62
C ASN A 15 -30.60 24.83 7.89
N PRO A 16 -29.79 25.65 8.58
CA PRO A 16 -28.71 26.39 7.94
C PRO A 16 -27.74 25.41 7.30
N GLN A 17 -27.65 25.47 5.96
CA GLN A 17 -26.67 24.67 5.21
C GLN A 17 -25.27 24.95 5.78
N PRO A 18 -24.45 23.94 5.98
CA PRO A 18 -23.06 24.17 6.40
C PRO A 18 -22.41 25.09 5.38
N GLN A 19 -21.84 26.20 5.84
CA GLN A 19 -21.07 27.11 5.00
C GLN A 19 -19.92 26.33 4.35
N PRO A 20 -19.67 26.48 3.04
CA PRO A 20 -18.53 25.86 2.39
C PRO A 20 -17.26 26.24 3.12
N GLY A 21 -16.39 25.27 3.36
CA GLY A 21 -15.10 25.49 3.98
C GLY A 21 -14.19 26.37 3.11
N PRO A 22 -13.16 27.03 3.69
CA PRO A 22 -12.28 27.97 2.98
C PRO A 22 -11.47 27.37 1.82
N TYR A 23 -11.70 26.11 1.46
CA TYR A 23 -11.01 25.37 0.39
C TYR A 23 -11.96 24.73 -0.63
N GLU A 24 -13.26 25.05 -0.60
CA GLU A 24 -14.20 24.65 -1.64
C GLU A 24 -14.15 25.66 -2.78
N GLU A 25 -13.14 25.59 -3.63
CA GLU A 25 -13.24 26.18 -4.96
C GLU A 25 -14.32 25.42 -5.72
N PRO A 26 -15.24 26.11 -6.39
CA PRO A 26 -16.22 25.46 -7.25
C PRO A 26 -15.47 24.62 -8.30
N LEU A 27 -15.84 23.35 -8.42
CA LEU A 27 -15.27 22.46 -9.43
C LEU A 27 -15.43 23.10 -10.81
N PRO A 28 -14.39 23.08 -11.67
CA PRO A 28 -14.50 23.57 -13.02
C PRO A 28 -15.61 22.82 -13.76
N PRO A 29 -16.33 23.48 -14.69
CA PRO A 29 -17.51 22.93 -15.37
C PRO A 29 -17.24 21.66 -16.21
N ASP A 30 -15.97 21.31 -16.41
CA ASP A 30 -15.44 20.09 -17.04
C ASP A 30 -14.89 19.06 -16.04
N ALA A 31 -15.07 19.30 -14.75
CA ALA A 31 -14.80 18.30 -13.72
C ALA A 31 -15.80 17.15 -13.88
N VAL A 32 -15.32 16.17 -14.61
CA VAL A 32 -16.04 15.01 -15.15
C VAL A 32 -16.75 14.22 -14.07
N GLY A 33 -18.00 13.94 -14.31
CA GLY A 33 -18.76 12.83 -13.80
C GLY A 33 -20.16 13.23 -13.43
N ASP A 34 -21.13 12.56 -14.03
CA ASP A 34 -22.45 12.41 -13.44
C ASP A 34 -22.31 12.03 -11.97
N PRO A 35 -23.22 12.50 -11.10
CA PRO A 35 -23.19 12.13 -9.70
C PRO A 35 -23.39 10.61 -9.55
N ASP A 36 -22.28 9.89 -9.49
CA ASP A 36 -22.22 8.44 -9.26
C ASP A 36 -22.33 8.08 -7.76
N GLY A 37 -22.59 9.07 -6.92
CA GLY A 37 -22.70 8.91 -5.48
C GLY A 37 -21.35 8.71 -4.75
N PHE A 38 -20.22 8.81 -5.44
CA PHE A 38 -18.91 8.69 -4.82
C PHE A 38 -18.33 10.07 -4.47
N GLU A 39 -17.92 10.24 -3.22
CA GLU A 39 -17.09 11.38 -2.82
C GLU A 39 -15.68 11.20 -3.37
N ARG A 40 -15.19 12.18 -4.12
CA ARG A 40 -13.82 12.21 -4.65
C ARG A 40 -12.93 13.05 -3.75
N LEU A 41 -11.98 12.38 -3.08
CA LEU A 41 -10.96 13.06 -2.30
C LEU A 41 -9.85 13.57 -3.24
N TRP A 42 -9.78 14.88 -3.44
CA TRP A 42 -8.67 15.51 -4.16
C TRP A 42 -7.42 15.52 -3.29
N THR A 43 -6.34 14.92 -3.79
CA THR A 43 -5.06 14.85 -3.08
C THR A 43 -3.96 15.55 -3.89
N PRO A 44 -3.92 16.90 -3.93
CA PRO A 44 -2.97 17.65 -4.74
C PRO A 44 -1.51 17.37 -4.40
N HIS A 45 -1.20 16.96 -3.16
CA HIS A 45 0.13 16.51 -2.75
C HIS A 45 0.59 15.22 -3.47
N ARG A 46 -0.34 14.43 -4.01
CA ARG A 46 -0.01 13.25 -4.82
C ARG A 46 0.48 13.63 -6.21
N MET A 47 0.14 14.83 -6.69
CA MET A 47 0.63 15.34 -7.97
C MET A 47 2.13 15.60 -7.95
N ALA A 48 2.71 16.07 -6.84
CA ALA A 48 4.15 16.21 -6.68
C ALA A 48 4.86 14.86 -6.80
N TYR A 49 4.30 13.81 -6.19
CA TYR A 49 4.81 12.43 -6.33
C TYR A 49 4.67 11.90 -7.76
N ILE A 50 3.52 12.11 -8.40
CA ILE A 50 3.27 11.68 -9.79
C ILE A 50 4.19 12.41 -10.76
N LYS A 51 4.48 13.70 -10.52
CA LYS A 51 5.44 14.49 -11.32
C LYS A 51 6.89 14.17 -11.01
N GLY A 52 7.19 13.29 -10.08
CA GLY A 52 8.56 12.90 -9.72
C GLY A 52 9.32 13.89 -8.87
N GLU A 53 8.68 14.95 -8.36
CA GLU A 53 9.32 16.04 -7.61
C GLU A 53 9.92 15.61 -6.26
N ASN A 54 9.55 14.43 -5.73
CA ASN A 54 10.06 13.85 -4.47
C ASN A 54 10.45 12.37 -4.61
N LYS A 55 10.78 11.90 -5.81
CA LYS A 55 11.35 10.56 -5.97
C LYS A 55 12.79 10.59 -5.46
N PRO A 56 13.22 9.59 -4.66
CA PRO A 56 14.64 9.43 -4.36
C PRO A 56 15.41 9.33 -5.68
N ALA A 57 16.46 10.12 -5.83
CA ALA A 57 17.35 10.01 -6.97
C ALA A 57 17.91 8.57 -7.02
N GLY A 58 17.80 7.89 -8.17
CA GLY A 58 18.42 6.57 -8.38
C GLY A 58 17.47 5.42 -8.71
N THR A 59 16.24 5.69 -9.17
CA THR A 59 15.28 4.60 -9.46
C THR A 59 15.31 4.08 -10.89
N ASP A 60 15.93 4.74 -11.85
CA ASP A 60 15.79 4.30 -13.25
C ASP A 60 17.09 4.17 -14.08
N GLU A 61 18.23 4.82 -13.75
CA GLU A 61 19.42 4.72 -14.62
C GLU A 61 20.73 5.02 -13.86
N GLY A 62 21.32 4.04 -13.22
CA GLY A 62 22.68 4.19 -12.74
C GLY A 62 23.11 3.26 -11.61
N ASP A 63 22.21 2.93 -10.71
CA ASP A 63 22.52 2.12 -9.53
C ASP A 63 21.83 0.73 -9.54
N GLY A 64 21.20 0.37 -10.66
CA GLY A 64 20.47 -0.87 -10.84
C GLY A 64 19.13 -0.92 -10.07
N CYS A 65 18.27 -1.83 -10.48
CA CYS A 65 16.98 -2.04 -9.84
C CYS A 65 17.14 -2.47 -8.37
N PRO A 66 16.50 -1.83 -7.40
CA PRO A 66 16.60 -2.22 -5.99
C PRO A 66 16.13 -3.67 -5.77
N PHE A 67 15.11 -4.12 -6.50
CA PHE A 67 14.58 -5.48 -6.37
C PHE A 67 15.50 -6.56 -6.95
N ASP A 68 16.39 -6.22 -7.86
CA ASP A 68 17.44 -7.14 -8.35
C ASP A 68 18.59 -7.27 -7.34
N ARG A 69 18.85 -6.23 -6.54
CA ARG A 69 19.95 -6.21 -5.55
C ARG A 69 19.56 -6.83 -4.22
N ILE A 70 18.33 -6.63 -3.76
CA ILE A 70 17.83 -7.12 -2.46
C ILE A 70 18.10 -8.61 -2.27
N PRO A 71 17.85 -9.52 -3.22
CA PRO A 71 18.11 -10.95 -3.04
C PRO A 71 19.57 -11.33 -2.78
N GLY A 72 20.53 -10.48 -3.16
CA GLY A 72 21.95 -10.65 -2.90
C GLY A 72 22.40 -10.25 -1.49
N LEU A 73 21.54 -9.62 -0.71
CA LEU A 73 21.79 -9.19 0.66
C LEU A 73 21.42 -10.29 1.67
N PRO A 74 22.02 -10.26 2.88
CA PRO A 74 21.47 -10.98 4.02
C PRO A 74 20.00 -10.59 4.26
N ASP A 75 19.16 -11.54 4.67
CA ASP A 75 17.73 -11.32 4.84
C ASP A 75 17.39 -10.16 5.77
N GLU A 76 18.20 -9.94 6.80
CA GLU A 76 18.02 -8.84 7.76
C GLU A 76 18.30 -7.47 7.13
N ASP A 77 19.32 -7.38 6.30
CA ASP A 77 19.73 -6.13 5.65
C ASP A 77 18.82 -5.82 4.45
N GLY A 78 18.39 -6.84 3.71
CA GLY A 78 17.44 -6.73 2.62
C GLY A 78 15.98 -6.64 3.06
N LEU A 79 15.69 -6.74 4.37
CA LEU A 79 14.35 -6.82 4.95
C LEU A 79 13.51 -7.97 4.35
N ILE A 80 14.15 -9.06 3.94
CA ILE A 80 13.51 -10.24 3.37
C ILE A 80 12.87 -11.06 4.50
N VAL A 81 11.59 -11.33 4.36
CA VAL A 81 10.81 -12.14 5.29
C VAL A 81 10.83 -13.60 4.91
N ALA A 82 10.73 -13.90 3.62
CA ALA A 82 10.75 -15.26 3.10
C ALA A 82 11.27 -15.31 1.66
N ARG A 83 11.91 -16.44 1.32
CA ARG A 83 12.41 -16.74 -0.02
C ARG A 83 11.66 -17.93 -0.60
N GLY A 84 11.14 -17.78 -1.80
CA GLY A 84 10.61 -18.85 -2.62
C GLY A 84 11.61 -19.32 -3.68
N GLN A 85 11.14 -20.05 -4.68
CA GLN A 85 11.94 -20.53 -5.80
C GLN A 85 12.08 -19.49 -6.90
N VAL A 86 10.98 -18.76 -7.22
CA VAL A 86 10.91 -17.77 -8.30
C VAL A 86 10.48 -16.39 -7.80
N VAL A 87 9.99 -16.29 -6.55
CA VAL A 87 9.64 -15.02 -5.90
C VAL A 87 10.27 -14.91 -4.50
N TYR A 88 10.33 -13.72 -3.93
CA TYR A 88 10.65 -13.50 -2.53
C TYR A 88 9.66 -12.51 -1.93
N THR A 89 9.54 -12.52 -0.60
CA THR A 89 8.68 -11.61 0.15
C THR A 89 9.54 -10.70 1.02
N VAL A 90 9.34 -9.39 0.87
CA VAL A 90 10.16 -8.35 1.51
C VAL A 90 9.28 -7.29 2.14
N LEU A 91 9.74 -6.67 3.25
CA LEU A 91 9.09 -5.48 3.79
C LEU A 91 9.32 -4.27 2.89
N ASN A 92 8.27 -3.48 2.72
CA ASN A 92 8.42 -2.19 2.05
C ASN A 92 9.20 -1.21 2.95
N LEU A 93 10.27 -0.64 2.42
CA LEU A 93 11.08 0.37 3.11
C LEU A 93 10.27 1.65 3.42
N TYR A 94 9.26 1.96 2.59
CA TYR A 94 8.33 3.09 2.75
C TYR A 94 6.89 2.58 2.97
N PRO A 95 6.59 1.98 4.14
CA PRO A 95 5.37 1.22 4.31
C PRO A 95 4.13 2.10 4.36
N TYR A 96 3.06 1.65 3.74
CA TYR A 96 1.74 2.29 3.86
C TYR A 96 1.10 2.03 5.22
N ASN A 97 1.44 0.90 5.84
CA ASN A 97 1.08 0.55 7.21
C ASN A 97 2.15 -0.39 7.79
N THR A 98 2.20 -0.56 9.11
CA THR A 98 3.15 -1.48 9.76
C THR A 98 2.98 -2.88 9.20
N GLY A 99 4.08 -3.55 8.83
CA GLY A 99 4.01 -4.88 8.23
C GLY A 99 3.62 -4.90 6.75
N HIS A 100 3.69 -3.77 6.03
CA HIS A 100 3.48 -3.73 4.59
C HIS A 100 4.53 -4.58 3.88
N LEU A 101 4.10 -5.71 3.34
CA LEU A 101 4.90 -6.65 2.56
C LEU A 101 4.74 -6.42 1.06
N MET A 102 5.77 -6.81 0.33
CA MET A 102 5.72 -6.95 -1.13
C MET A 102 6.16 -8.37 -1.50
N VAL A 103 5.48 -8.97 -2.47
CA VAL A 103 5.88 -10.22 -3.13
C VAL A 103 6.47 -9.84 -4.48
N VAL A 104 7.71 -10.26 -4.74
CA VAL A 104 8.52 -9.77 -5.85
C VAL A 104 9.15 -10.94 -6.59
N PRO A 105 9.01 -11.07 -7.91
CA PRO A 105 9.75 -12.05 -8.70
C PRO A 105 11.27 -11.80 -8.63
N TYR A 106 12.08 -12.88 -8.66
CA TYR A 106 13.53 -12.73 -8.82
C TYR A 106 13.90 -12.23 -10.21
N ARG A 107 13.12 -12.64 -11.21
CA ARG A 107 13.33 -12.20 -12.59
C ARG A 107 12.90 -10.74 -12.74
N HIS A 108 13.74 -9.94 -13.39
CA HIS A 108 13.42 -8.55 -13.73
C HIS A 108 12.30 -8.53 -14.77
N VAL A 109 11.08 -8.29 -14.34
CA VAL A 109 9.89 -8.23 -15.19
C VAL A 109 9.01 -7.08 -14.73
N ALA A 110 8.54 -6.27 -15.67
CA ALA A 110 7.76 -5.07 -15.38
C ALA A 110 6.25 -5.32 -15.38
N ASP A 111 5.76 -6.20 -16.25
CA ASP A 111 4.34 -6.41 -16.50
C ASP A 111 3.85 -7.75 -15.93
N TYR A 112 2.66 -7.70 -15.34
CA TYR A 112 2.01 -8.89 -14.79
C TYR A 112 1.67 -9.91 -15.88
N ALA A 113 1.35 -9.45 -17.09
CA ALA A 113 1.04 -10.32 -18.22
C ALA A 113 2.26 -11.11 -18.72
N ASP A 114 3.49 -10.67 -18.37
CA ASP A 114 4.73 -11.32 -18.75
C ASP A 114 5.24 -12.36 -17.74
N LEU A 115 4.51 -12.56 -16.63
CA LEU A 115 4.80 -13.61 -15.66
C LEU A 115 4.53 -15.00 -16.28
N ASP A 116 5.43 -15.93 -16.00
CA ASP A 116 5.16 -17.33 -16.34
C ASP A 116 4.21 -18.02 -15.32
N GLU A 117 3.80 -19.25 -15.62
CA GLU A 117 2.87 -20.00 -14.77
C GLU A 117 3.42 -20.26 -13.37
N ARG A 118 4.73 -20.50 -13.24
CA ARG A 118 5.38 -20.77 -11.95
C ARG A 118 5.45 -19.49 -11.11
N GLU A 119 5.84 -18.40 -11.73
CA GLU A 119 5.90 -17.07 -11.07
C GLU A 119 4.51 -16.65 -10.60
N THR A 120 3.49 -16.82 -11.44
CA THR A 120 2.11 -16.50 -11.10
C THR A 120 1.60 -17.36 -9.93
N ALA A 121 1.86 -18.67 -9.97
CA ALA A 121 1.44 -19.59 -8.93
C ALA A 121 2.13 -19.29 -7.59
N GLU A 122 3.46 -19.08 -7.61
CA GLU A 122 4.21 -18.82 -6.39
C GLU A 122 3.95 -17.44 -5.82
N LEU A 123 3.70 -16.42 -6.66
CA LEU A 123 3.27 -15.10 -6.24
C LEU A 123 1.94 -15.18 -5.47
N ALA A 124 0.99 -15.95 -5.98
CA ALA A 124 -0.29 -16.17 -5.30
C ALA A 124 -0.10 -16.94 -3.98
N GLU A 125 0.77 -17.97 -3.94
CA GLU A 125 1.04 -18.73 -2.73
C GLU A 125 1.74 -17.88 -1.67
N HIS A 126 2.79 -17.13 -2.04
CA HIS A 126 3.47 -16.22 -1.12
C HIS A 126 2.54 -15.14 -0.56
N THR A 127 1.57 -14.67 -1.35
CA THR A 127 0.52 -13.77 -0.89
C THR A 127 -0.33 -14.41 0.22
N LYS A 128 -0.75 -15.67 0.06
CA LYS A 128 -1.49 -16.40 1.11
C LYS A 128 -0.65 -16.60 2.37
N LEU A 129 0.63 -16.94 2.21
CA LEU A 129 1.55 -17.10 3.34
C LEU A 129 1.77 -15.77 4.08
N ALA A 130 1.95 -14.66 3.35
CA ALA A 130 2.05 -13.32 3.92
C ALA A 130 0.82 -12.93 4.75
N ILE A 131 -0.39 -13.22 4.25
CA ILE A 131 -1.64 -12.99 4.98
C ILE A 131 -1.67 -13.81 6.28
N ARG A 132 -1.28 -15.10 6.24
CA ARG A 132 -1.23 -15.96 7.42
C ARG A 132 -0.23 -15.46 8.46
N ALA A 133 1.00 -15.11 8.01
CA ALA A 133 2.03 -14.56 8.88
C ALA A 133 1.57 -13.26 9.57
N LEU A 134 0.96 -12.33 8.82
CA LEU A 134 0.45 -11.07 9.34
C LEU A 134 -0.72 -11.25 10.31
N ARG A 135 -1.59 -12.24 10.07
CA ARG A 135 -2.66 -12.59 11.03
C ARG A 135 -2.09 -13.15 12.31
N THR A 136 -1.11 -14.05 12.21
CA THR A 136 -0.49 -14.71 13.38
C THR A 136 0.33 -13.72 14.20
N ALA A 137 1.20 -12.96 13.55
CA ALA A 137 2.16 -12.09 14.23
C ALA A 137 1.58 -10.74 14.68
N ALA A 138 0.67 -10.18 13.89
CA ALA A 138 0.20 -8.82 14.08
C ALA A 138 -1.34 -8.72 14.23
N GLN A 139 -2.05 -9.84 14.23
CA GLN A 139 -3.52 -9.89 14.36
C GLN A 139 -4.24 -8.99 13.34
N ALA A 140 -3.71 -8.93 12.10
CA ALA A 140 -4.30 -8.13 11.04
C ALA A 140 -5.74 -8.56 10.74
N GLN A 141 -6.65 -7.59 10.70
CA GLN A 141 -8.09 -7.82 10.53
C GLN A 141 -8.52 -7.79 9.07
N GLY A 142 -7.77 -7.07 8.23
CA GLY A 142 -8.03 -6.93 6.80
C GLY A 142 -6.76 -6.71 6.01
N PHE A 143 -6.87 -6.71 4.68
CA PHE A 143 -5.74 -6.51 3.77
C PHE A 143 -6.16 -5.72 2.54
N ASN A 144 -5.28 -4.82 2.09
CA ASN A 144 -5.32 -4.31 0.73
C ASN A 144 -4.20 -5.00 -0.06
N ILE A 145 -4.57 -5.68 -1.13
CA ILE A 145 -3.65 -6.41 -1.99
C ILE A 145 -3.78 -5.85 -3.40
N GLY A 146 -2.66 -5.57 -4.05
CA GLY A 146 -2.69 -5.03 -5.40
C GLY A 146 -1.31 -4.78 -5.98
N ILE A 147 -1.29 -4.48 -7.27
CA ILE A 147 -0.10 -4.19 -8.07
C ILE A 147 -0.31 -2.85 -8.76
N ASN A 148 0.70 -2.01 -8.75
CA ASN A 148 0.73 -0.78 -9.57
C ASN A 148 1.53 -1.08 -10.84
N LEU A 149 0.86 -1.18 -11.98
CA LEU A 149 1.52 -1.39 -13.28
C LEU A 149 1.81 -0.06 -13.96
N GLY A 150 3.08 0.19 -14.22
CA GLY A 150 3.54 1.40 -14.88
C GLY A 150 3.51 2.68 -14.02
N ASN A 151 4.16 3.72 -14.52
CA ASN A 151 4.32 4.99 -13.81
C ASN A 151 2.99 5.70 -13.54
N VAL A 152 2.04 5.64 -14.47
CA VAL A 152 0.74 6.31 -14.36
C VAL A 152 -0.15 5.69 -13.26
N ALA A 153 0.09 4.40 -12.94
CA ALA A 153 -0.58 3.72 -11.83
C ALA A 153 0.08 3.99 -10.46
N GLY A 154 1.19 4.74 -10.44
CA GLY A 154 1.89 5.11 -9.22
C GLY A 154 2.93 4.10 -8.75
N ALA A 155 3.46 3.25 -9.66
CA ALA A 155 4.58 2.37 -9.34
C ALA A 155 5.82 3.20 -8.99
N GLY A 156 6.41 2.95 -7.81
CA GLY A 156 7.67 3.58 -7.39
C GLY A 156 8.87 3.06 -8.18
N VAL A 157 8.86 1.77 -8.52
CA VAL A 157 9.80 1.08 -9.41
C VAL A 157 8.97 0.43 -10.51
N ALA A 158 8.76 1.16 -11.61
CA ALA A 158 7.88 0.70 -12.69
C ALA A 158 8.47 -0.44 -13.53
N ALA A 159 9.81 -0.56 -13.53
CA ALA A 159 10.53 -1.57 -14.30
C ALA A 159 10.55 -2.96 -13.65
N HIS A 160 10.09 -3.09 -12.40
CA HIS A 160 10.09 -4.37 -11.69
C HIS A 160 8.77 -4.59 -10.95
N LEU A 161 8.08 -5.66 -11.31
CA LEU A 161 6.80 -6.04 -10.72
C LEU A 161 6.93 -6.30 -9.22
N HIS A 162 6.03 -5.74 -8.44
CA HIS A 162 5.93 -6.00 -7.01
C HIS A 162 4.47 -5.91 -6.56
N GLN A 163 3.99 -6.99 -5.95
CA GLN A 163 2.64 -7.05 -5.42
C GLN A 163 2.64 -6.62 -3.95
N HIS A 164 1.87 -5.61 -3.63
CA HIS A 164 1.68 -5.11 -2.28
C HIS A 164 0.73 -5.99 -1.47
N VAL A 165 1.06 -6.22 -0.20
CA VAL A 165 0.19 -6.83 0.82
C VAL A 165 0.21 -5.91 2.03
N VAL A 166 -0.82 -5.09 2.17
CA VAL A 166 -0.92 -4.07 3.21
C VAL A 166 -1.92 -4.52 4.27
N PRO A 167 -1.47 -4.84 5.50
CA PRO A 167 -2.38 -5.21 6.57
C PRO A 167 -3.19 -4.01 7.07
N ARG A 168 -4.40 -4.28 7.53
CA ARG A 168 -5.33 -3.28 8.03
C ARG A 168 -5.93 -3.70 9.38
N TRP A 169 -6.19 -2.69 10.21
CA TRP A 169 -6.87 -2.83 11.50
C TRP A 169 -7.98 -1.79 11.61
N GLY A 170 -9.02 -2.08 12.40
CA GLY A 170 -10.02 -1.08 12.74
C GLY A 170 -9.35 0.10 13.44
N GLY A 171 -9.55 1.32 12.93
CA GLY A 171 -8.93 2.52 13.48
C GLY A 171 -7.45 2.71 13.17
N ASP A 172 -6.88 2.02 12.19
CA ASP A 172 -5.48 2.15 11.78
C ASP A 172 -5.14 3.49 11.11
N THR A 173 -6.14 4.27 10.75
CA THR A 173 -6.00 5.64 10.28
C THR A 173 -6.40 6.62 11.39
N ASN A 174 -5.57 7.62 11.63
CA ASN A 174 -5.80 8.71 12.57
C ASN A 174 -5.66 10.07 11.87
N PHE A 175 -5.80 11.16 12.61
CA PHE A 175 -5.72 12.51 12.07
C PHE A 175 -4.28 12.97 11.69
N MET A 176 -3.24 12.25 12.14
CA MET A 176 -1.84 12.64 11.94
C MET A 176 -1.43 12.81 10.47
N PRO A 177 -1.85 11.94 9.51
CA PRO A 177 -1.58 12.18 8.10
C PRO A 177 -2.17 13.48 7.56
N VAL A 178 -3.31 13.90 8.10
CA VAL A 178 -4.02 15.13 7.68
C VAL A 178 -3.36 16.36 8.31
N VAL A 179 -3.12 16.34 9.61
CA VAL A 179 -2.62 17.51 10.36
C VAL A 179 -1.10 17.62 10.30
N GLY A 180 -0.39 16.49 10.44
CA GLY A 180 1.07 16.47 10.54
C GLY A 180 1.80 15.99 9.28
N ARG A 181 1.08 15.57 8.24
CA ARG A 181 1.65 14.90 7.06
C ARG A 181 2.61 13.76 7.43
N THR A 182 2.33 13.13 8.59
CA THR A 182 3.20 12.13 9.22
C THR A 182 2.41 10.85 9.46
N LYS A 183 2.97 9.71 9.05
CA LYS A 183 2.49 8.39 9.47
C LYS A 183 3.23 7.96 10.71
N VAL A 184 2.49 7.56 11.72
CA VAL A 184 3.05 6.92 12.92
C VAL A 184 3.25 5.44 12.63
N LEU A 185 4.50 4.99 12.60
CA LEU A 185 4.84 3.57 12.52
C LEU A 185 5.32 3.14 13.90
N PRO A 186 4.57 2.30 14.61
CA PRO A 186 4.87 1.98 16.00
C PRO A 186 6.04 0.99 16.18
N GLN A 187 6.58 0.44 15.09
CA GLN A 187 7.59 -0.62 15.12
C GLN A 187 8.72 -0.36 14.11
N LEU A 188 9.96 -0.69 14.50
CA LEU A 188 11.09 -0.64 13.58
C LEU A 188 10.97 -1.73 12.51
N LEU A 189 11.46 -1.45 11.31
CA LEU A 189 11.38 -2.39 10.19
C LEU A 189 12.10 -3.72 10.48
N ARG A 190 13.27 -3.69 11.13
CA ARG A 190 14.02 -4.91 11.50
C ARG A 190 13.24 -5.80 12.47
N ASP A 191 12.59 -5.20 13.46
CA ASP A 191 11.79 -5.94 14.45
C ASP A 191 10.54 -6.52 13.78
N THR A 192 9.89 -5.74 12.93
CA THR A 192 8.74 -6.20 12.13
C THR A 192 9.15 -7.33 11.19
N ARG A 193 10.30 -7.23 10.51
CA ARG A 193 10.82 -8.30 9.65
C ARG A 193 11.03 -9.58 10.43
N LYS A 194 11.72 -9.49 11.58
CA LYS A 194 11.97 -10.66 12.44
C LYS A 194 10.68 -11.31 12.89
N LEU A 195 9.73 -10.53 13.39
CA LEU A 195 8.42 -11.01 13.84
C LEU A 195 7.67 -11.77 12.75
N LEU A 196 7.68 -11.25 11.53
CA LEU A 196 7.00 -11.85 10.39
C LEU A 196 7.73 -13.09 9.86
N ALA A 197 9.06 -13.08 9.86
CA ALA A 197 9.86 -14.24 9.45
C ALA A 197 9.67 -15.41 10.44
N ASP A 198 9.65 -15.13 11.75
CA ASP A 198 9.41 -16.14 12.78
C ASP A 198 7.97 -16.73 12.69
N ALA A 199 7.01 -15.95 12.20
CA ALA A 199 5.62 -16.36 12.02
C ALA A 199 5.31 -16.89 10.61
N TRP A 200 6.33 -16.95 9.72
CA TRP A 200 6.11 -17.42 8.36
C TRP A 200 5.74 -18.91 8.34
N PRO A 201 4.61 -19.29 7.73
CA PRO A 201 4.20 -20.68 7.73
C PRO A 201 5.18 -21.58 6.97
N ALA A 202 5.46 -22.76 7.48
CA ALA A 202 6.20 -23.76 6.74
C ALA A 202 5.46 -24.08 5.43
N GLN A 203 6.20 -24.15 4.33
CA GLN A 203 5.61 -24.59 3.06
C GLN A 203 5.21 -26.05 3.19
N SER A 204 3.94 -26.33 2.91
CA SER A 204 3.46 -27.71 2.83
C SER A 204 4.13 -28.37 1.60
N SER A 205 4.89 -29.42 1.86
CA SER A 205 5.53 -30.25 0.83
C SER A 205 4.51 -30.91 -0.06
#